data_674b33ac24bf2a18800242d1597e4556
#
_entry.id   674b33ac24bf2a18800242d1597e4556
#
_cell.length_a   1.000
_cell.length_b   1.000
_cell.length_c   1.000
_cell.angle_alpha   90.00
_cell.angle_beta   90.00
_cell.angle_gamma   90.00
#
_symmetry.space_group_name_H-M   'P 1'
#
loop_
_entity.id
_entity.type
_entity.pdbx_description
1 polymer ?
#
loop_
_entity_poly.entity_id
_entity_poly.type
_entity_poly.pdbx_seq_one_letter_code
_entity_poly.pdbx_strand_id
1 'polypeptide(L)'
;MIIGIGVDVVDLARFERAIARTPRLLERLFAESERSRSASSLAARFAAKEALIKALGGPGTLRWHDMEVVNDEHGNPGFALHGATAAEAAARGINRVHLSMTHDAGIATAFVIAEAGTPSTI
;
A
#
# COMPACT_ATOMS: atom_id res chain seq x y z
N MET A 1 -0.82 -2.31 20.18
CA MET A 1 -2.20 -2.73 19.92
C MET A 1 -2.49 -2.64 18.42
N ILE A 2 -3.04 -3.71 17.87
CA ILE A 2 -3.47 -3.72 16.48
C ILE A 2 -4.74 -2.86 16.35
N ILE A 3 -4.68 -1.87 15.46
CA ILE A 3 -5.82 -0.98 15.20
C ILE A 3 -6.62 -1.47 14.00
N GLY A 4 -5.97 -2.03 13.00
CA GLY A 4 -6.65 -2.49 11.81
C GLY A 4 -5.83 -3.47 11.00
N ILE A 5 -6.53 -4.26 10.20
CA ILE A 5 -5.96 -5.26 9.31
C ILE A 5 -6.59 -5.06 7.94
N GLY A 6 -5.77 -5.14 6.90
CA GLY A 6 -6.25 -5.06 5.53
C GLY A 6 -5.63 -6.13 4.67
N VAL A 7 -6.41 -6.66 3.76
CA VAL A 7 -5.94 -7.60 2.74
C VAL A 7 -6.61 -7.25 1.42
N ASP A 8 -5.86 -7.37 0.33
CA ASP A 8 -6.40 -7.16 -1.00
C ASP A 8 -5.78 -8.13 -1.99
N VAL A 9 -6.55 -8.47 -3.01
CA VAL A 9 -6.15 -9.38 -4.08
C VAL A 9 -6.41 -8.68 -5.41
N VAL A 10 -5.42 -8.67 -6.27
CA VAL A 10 -5.51 -8.04 -7.60
C VAL A 10 -5.21 -9.09 -8.66
N ASP A 11 -6.11 -9.22 -9.63
CA ASP A 11 -5.89 -10.06 -10.81
C ASP A 11 -4.91 -9.32 -11.73
N LEU A 12 -3.77 -9.94 -12.03
CA LEU A 12 -2.69 -9.30 -12.76
C LEU A 12 -3.09 -8.94 -14.18
N ALA A 13 -3.75 -9.85 -14.90
CA ALA A 13 -4.17 -9.60 -16.27
C ALA A 13 -5.19 -8.45 -16.33
N ARG A 14 -6.12 -8.42 -15.36
CA ARG A 14 -7.12 -7.36 -15.27
C ARG A 14 -6.46 -6.01 -14.98
N PHE A 15 -5.48 -5.99 -14.11
CA PHE A 15 -4.72 -4.78 -13.78
C PHE A 15 -3.97 -4.26 -15.02
N GLU A 16 -3.30 -5.14 -15.75
CA GLU A 16 -2.58 -4.78 -16.97
C GLU A 16 -3.52 -4.18 -18.02
N ARG A 17 -4.70 -4.79 -18.18
CA ARG A 17 -5.71 -4.27 -19.11
C ARG A 17 -6.20 -2.87 -18.70
N ALA A 18 -6.40 -2.65 -17.41
CA ALA A 18 -6.82 -1.35 -16.91
C ALA A 18 -5.77 -0.26 -17.18
N ILE A 19 -4.50 -0.56 -16.94
CA ILE A 19 -3.39 0.36 -17.22
C ILE A 19 -3.27 0.63 -18.72
N ALA A 20 -3.40 -0.40 -19.55
CA ALA A 20 -3.32 -0.24 -21.00
C ALA A 20 -4.47 0.62 -21.54
N ARG A 21 -5.68 0.44 -21.00
CA ARG A 21 -6.87 1.19 -21.40
C ARG A 21 -6.82 2.64 -20.91
N THR A 22 -6.29 2.87 -19.73
CA THR A 22 -6.25 4.19 -19.09
C THR A 22 -4.84 4.45 -18.56
N PRO A 23 -3.90 4.88 -19.42
CA PRO A 23 -2.50 5.07 -19.01
C PRO A 23 -2.32 6.06 -17.87
N ARG A 24 -3.23 7.00 -17.69
CA ARG A 24 -3.18 7.98 -16.60
C ARG A 24 -3.34 7.35 -15.21
N LEU A 25 -3.79 6.09 -15.14
CA LEU A 25 -3.88 5.39 -13.86
C LEU A 25 -2.51 5.26 -13.19
N LEU A 26 -1.43 5.09 -13.97
CA LEU A 26 -0.08 5.04 -13.40
C LEU A 26 0.24 6.30 -12.60
N GLU A 27 -0.08 7.46 -13.16
CA GLU A 27 0.17 8.74 -12.50
C GLU A 27 -0.75 8.96 -11.31
N ARG A 28 -1.99 8.50 -11.41
CA ARG A 28 -2.99 8.67 -10.35
C ARG A 28 -2.71 7.80 -9.14
N LEU A 29 -2.35 6.53 -9.38
CA LEU A 29 -2.24 5.53 -8.33
C LEU A 29 -0.86 5.47 -7.67
N PHE A 30 0.18 5.87 -8.39
CA PHE A 30 1.55 5.63 -7.95
C PHE A 30 2.35 6.93 -7.90
N ALA A 31 3.18 7.05 -6.84
CA ALA A 31 4.17 8.10 -6.75
C ALA A 31 5.20 7.92 -7.87
N GLU A 32 5.88 9.00 -8.24
CA GLU A 32 6.85 8.97 -9.34
C GLU A 32 7.89 7.87 -9.17
N SER A 33 8.39 7.67 -7.95
CA SER A 33 9.38 6.65 -7.62
C SER A 33 8.91 5.23 -7.90
N GLU A 34 7.59 5.00 -7.97
CA GLU A 34 7.00 3.67 -8.15
C GLU A 34 6.76 3.31 -9.62
N ARG A 35 6.61 4.30 -10.49
CA ARG A 35 6.03 4.12 -11.84
C ARG A 35 6.88 3.29 -12.80
N SER A 36 8.18 3.16 -12.57
CA SER A 36 9.06 2.40 -13.44
C SER A 36 9.12 0.90 -13.14
N ARG A 37 8.34 0.45 -12.17
CA ARG A 37 8.31 -0.96 -11.78
C ARG A 37 7.59 -1.83 -12.81
N SER A 38 7.83 -3.14 -12.75
CA SER A 38 7.14 -4.11 -13.61
C SER A 38 5.63 -4.13 -13.31
N ALA A 39 4.85 -4.65 -14.24
CA ALA A 39 3.40 -4.75 -14.06
C ALA A 39 3.03 -5.57 -12.83
N SER A 40 3.73 -6.66 -12.55
CA SER A 40 3.45 -7.48 -11.35
C SER A 40 3.78 -6.74 -10.07
N SER A 41 4.87 -5.97 -10.06
CA SER A 41 5.24 -5.14 -8.92
C SER A 41 4.22 -4.02 -8.69
N LEU A 42 3.76 -3.38 -9.76
CA LEU A 42 2.73 -2.33 -9.68
C LEU A 42 1.40 -2.89 -9.17
N ALA A 43 1.00 -4.08 -9.64
CA ALA A 43 -0.22 -4.74 -9.17
C ALA A 43 -0.14 -5.04 -7.67
N ALA A 44 1.00 -5.55 -7.20
CA ALA A 44 1.21 -5.82 -5.78
C ALA A 44 1.18 -4.52 -4.95
N ARG A 45 1.77 -3.44 -5.47
CA ARG A 45 1.75 -2.13 -4.82
C ARG A 45 0.34 -1.54 -4.78
N PHE A 46 -0.45 -1.74 -5.83
CA PHE A 46 -1.85 -1.34 -5.83
C PHE A 46 -2.63 -2.10 -4.76
N ALA A 47 -2.43 -3.43 -4.69
CA ALA A 47 -3.04 -4.24 -3.63
C ALA A 47 -2.62 -3.75 -2.24
N ALA A 48 -1.35 -3.36 -2.07
CA ALA A 48 -0.85 -2.83 -0.79
C ALA A 48 -1.57 -1.54 -0.39
N LYS A 49 -1.79 -0.63 -1.33
CA LYS A 49 -2.49 0.63 -1.05
C LYS A 49 -3.96 0.38 -0.69
N GLU A 50 -4.62 -0.51 -1.41
CA GLU A 50 -6.00 -0.91 -1.10
C GLU A 50 -6.09 -1.59 0.27
N ALA A 51 -5.13 -2.45 0.60
CA ALA A 51 -5.07 -3.11 1.90
C ALA A 51 -4.86 -2.10 3.03
N LEU A 52 -4.01 -1.09 2.80
CA LEU A 52 -3.80 -0.02 3.78
C LEU A 52 -5.10 0.76 4.02
N ILE A 53 -5.84 1.09 2.98
CA ILE A 53 -7.12 1.77 3.11
C ILE A 53 -8.07 0.95 4.00
N LYS A 54 -8.13 -0.36 3.79
CA LYS A 54 -8.95 -1.25 4.61
C LYS A 54 -8.48 -1.27 6.06
N ALA A 55 -7.17 -1.35 6.29
CA ALA A 55 -6.60 -1.36 7.63
C ALA A 55 -6.89 -0.05 8.38
N LEU A 56 -6.99 1.07 7.66
CA LEU A 56 -7.31 2.37 8.23
C LEU A 56 -8.81 2.61 8.35
N GLY A 57 -9.65 1.67 7.93
CA GLY A 57 -11.09 1.76 8.11
C GLY A 57 -11.84 2.48 7.02
N GLY A 58 -11.21 2.70 5.87
CA GLY A 58 -11.84 3.32 4.72
C GLY A 58 -11.01 4.44 4.12
N PRO A 59 -11.42 4.95 2.96
CA PRO A 59 -10.63 5.92 2.22
C PRO A 59 -10.46 7.28 2.93
N GLY A 60 -11.50 7.82 3.59
CA GLY A 60 -11.38 9.09 4.30
C GLY A 60 -10.68 10.16 3.48
N THR A 61 -9.61 10.76 4.04
CA THR A 61 -8.76 11.76 3.38
C THR A 61 -7.51 11.15 2.76
N LEU A 62 -7.45 9.82 2.63
CA LEU A 62 -6.29 9.11 2.10
C LEU A 62 -6.08 9.44 0.62
N ARG A 63 -4.82 9.63 0.24
CA ARG A 63 -4.43 9.91 -1.15
C ARG A 63 -3.45 8.87 -1.64
N TRP A 64 -3.62 8.45 -2.89
CA TRP A 64 -2.78 7.42 -3.49
C TRP A 64 -1.28 7.73 -3.41
N HIS A 65 -0.87 8.96 -3.73
CA HIS A 65 0.53 9.35 -3.72
C HIS A 65 1.12 9.43 -2.31
N ASP A 66 0.27 9.65 -1.32
CA ASP A 66 0.69 9.72 0.08
C ASP A 66 0.98 8.33 0.67
N MET A 67 0.54 7.28 0.00
CA MET A 67 0.76 5.88 0.38
C MET A 67 1.85 5.27 -0.50
N GLU A 68 3.06 5.79 -0.40
CA GLU A 68 4.16 5.32 -1.21
C GLU A 68 4.70 4.00 -0.66
N VAL A 69 4.77 2.97 -1.51
CA VAL A 69 5.39 1.71 -1.15
C VAL A 69 6.88 1.81 -1.43
N VAL A 70 7.69 1.56 -0.42
CA VAL A 70 9.15 1.61 -0.50
C VAL A 70 9.74 0.29 -0.06
N ASN A 71 10.96 0.01 -0.49
CA ASN A 71 11.68 -1.18 -0.07
C ASN A 71 12.87 -0.74 0.80
N ASP A 72 13.16 -1.49 1.86
CA ASP A 72 14.33 -1.24 2.66
C ASP A 72 15.59 -1.80 1.99
N GLU A 73 16.73 -1.70 2.66
CA GLU A 73 18.01 -2.17 2.14
C GLU A 73 18.05 -3.67 1.89
N HIS A 74 17.17 -4.43 2.52
CA HIS A 74 17.05 -5.89 2.36
C HIS A 74 15.95 -6.28 1.36
N GLY A 75 15.29 -5.29 0.74
CA GLY A 75 14.21 -5.53 -0.20
C GLY A 75 12.85 -5.75 0.45
N ASN A 76 12.72 -5.60 1.76
CA ASN A 76 11.45 -5.74 2.45
C ASN A 76 10.56 -4.52 2.18
N PRO A 77 9.28 -4.74 1.84
CA PRO A 77 8.39 -3.63 1.55
C PRO A 77 7.87 -2.95 2.81
N GLY A 78 7.57 -1.68 2.67
CA GLY A 78 6.94 -0.88 3.70
C GLY A 78 6.28 0.33 3.09
N PHE A 79 5.65 1.14 3.91
CA PHE A 79 5.04 2.39 3.47
C PHE A 79 5.85 3.60 3.96
N ALA A 80 6.03 4.56 3.06
CA ALA A 80 6.37 5.92 3.43
C ALA A 80 5.07 6.72 3.29
N LEU A 81 4.50 7.13 4.41
CA LEU A 81 3.27 7.90 4.43
C LEU A 81 3.58 9.39 4.41
N HIS A 82 2.83 10.12 3.61
CA HIS A 82 3.04 11.56 3.40
C HIS A 82 1.74 12.34 3.62
N GLY A 83 1.87 13.64 3.78
CA GLY A 83 0.77 14.60 3.74
C GLY A 83 -0.42 14.26 4.62
N ALA A 84 -1.61 14.40 4.06
CA ALA A 84 -2.87 14.18 4.78
C ALA A 84 -3.03 12.74 5.25
N THR A 85 -2.52 11.78 4.50
CA THR A 85 -2.57 10.37 4.89
C THR A 85 -1.74 10.10 6.14
N ALA A 86 -0.52 10.65 6.20
CA ALA A 86 0.32 10.54 7.38
C ALA A 86 -0.35 11.20 8.60
N ALA A 87 -0.96 12.37 8.40
CA ALA A 87 -1.67 13.07 9.46
C ALA A 87 -2.86 12.27 9.99
N GLU A 88 -3.62 11.64 9.09
CA GLU A 88 -4.77 10.83 9.48
C GLU A 88 -4.35 9.58 10.23
N ALA A 89 -3.30 8.91 9.80
CA ALA A 89 -2.76 7.75 10.52
C ALA A 89 -2.33 8.15 11.94
N ALA A 90 -1.63 9.26 12.07
CA ALA A 90 -1.21 9.78 13.36
C ALA A 90 -2.40 10.13 14.26
N ALA A 91 -3.45 10.74 13.69
CA ALA A 91 -4.66 11.09 14.44
C ALA A 91 -5.38 9.85 14.97
N ARG A 92 -5.27 8.73 14.30
CA ARG A 92 -5.81 7.44 14.75
C ARG A 92 -4.88 6.70 15.72
N GLY A 93 -3.75 7.29 16.07
CA GLY A 93 -2.77 6.70 16.98
C GLY A 93 -1.90 5.63 16.34
N ILE A 94 -1.94 5.50 15.03
CA ILE A 94 -1.15 4.50 14.30
C ILE A 94 0.27 5.01 14.16
N ASN A 95 1.23 4.28 14.69
CA ASN A 95 2.64 4.63 14.61
C ASN A 95 3.51 3.55 13.92
N ARG A 96 2.91 2.43 13.55
CA ARG A 96 3.58 1.37 12.80
C ARG A 96 2.61 0.77 11.79
N VAL A 97 3.10 0.55 10.59
CA VAL A 97 2.35 -0.13 9.53
C VAL A 97 3.24 -1.24 9.00
N HIS A 98 2.74 -2.46 9.06
CA HIS A 98 3.43 -3.65 8.56
C HIS A 98 2.82 -4.05 7.22
N LEU A 99 3.66 -4.42 6.28
CA LEU A 99 3.24 -4.78 4.94
C LEU A 99 3.92 -6.06 4.49
N SER A 100 3.13 -6.96 3.93
CA SER A 100 3.63 -8.12 3.19
C SER A 100 2.93 -8.19 1.86
N MET A 101 3.68 -8.50 0.81
CA MET A 101 3.14 -8.64 -0.55
C MET A 101 3.66 -9.91 -1.18
N THR A 102 2.84 -10.52 -2.01
CA THR A 102 3.25 -11.66 -2.82
C THR A 102 2.48 -11.66 -4.13
N HIS A 103 3.00 -12.35 -5.14
CA HIS A 103 2.28 -12.59 -6.37
C HIS A 103 2.60 -14.00 -6.87
N ASP A 104 1.56 -14.70 -7.31
CA ASP A 104 1.65 -16.05 -7.84
C ASP A 104 0.36 -16.38 -8.58
N ALA A 105 0.42 -17.30 -9.51
CA ALA A 105 -0.74 -17.80 -10.24
C ALA A 105 -1.62 -16.69 -10.85
N GLY A 106 -1.01 -15.62 -11.34
CA GLY A 106 -1.72 -14.52 -11.98
C GLY A 106 -2.40 -13.56 -11.03
N ILE A 107 -2.16 -13.64 -9.73
CA ILE A 107 -2.67 -12.70 -8.74
C ILE A 107 -1.56 -12.07 -7.93
N ALA A 108 -1.80 -10.83 -7.49
CA ALA A 108 -0.98 -10.14 -6.51
C ALA A 108 -1.80 -9.94 -5.24
N THR A 109 -1.18 -10.14 -4.10
CA THR A 109 -1.84 -10.03 -2.79
C THR A 109 -1.01 -9.17 -1.87
N ALA A 110 -1.69 -8.38 -1.05
CA ALA A 110 -1.04 -7.60 0.00
C ALA A 110 -1.79 -7.76 1.32
N PHE A 111 -1.04 -7.75 2.39
CA PHE A 111 -1.56 -7.84 3.74
C PHE A 111 -0.95 -6.71 4.57
N VAL A 112 -1.79 -5.96 5.28
CA VAL A 112 -1.37 -4.79 6.06
C VAL A 112 -1.88 -4.92 7.49
N ILE A 113 -1.01 -4.61 8.43
CA ILE A 113 -1.37 -4.49 9.85
C ILE A 113 -1.01 -3.07 10.28
N ALA A 114 -1.99 -2.34 10.80
CA ALA A 114 -1.81 -1.02 11.38
C ALA A 114 -1.80 -1.14 12.89
N GLU A 115 -0.77 -0.61 13.52
CA GLU A 115 -0.50 -0.81 14.93
C GLU A 115 -0.32 0.53 15.64
N ALA A 116 -0.83 0.61 16.87
CA ALA A 116 -0.64 1.76 17.76
C ALA A 116 -0.03 1.28 19.06
N GLY A 117 0.73 2.16 19.71
CA GLY A 117 1.30 1.89 21.01
C GLY A 117 2.76 2.31 21.11
N THR A 118 3.31 2.13 22.30
CA THR A 118 4.71 2.41 22.53
C THR A 118 5.55 1.27 21.99
N PRO A 119 6.62 1.55 21.21
CA PRO A 119 7.51 0.49 20.77
C PRO A 119 8.08 -0.27 21.95
N SER A 120 8.23 -1.61 21.81
CA SER A 120 8.85 -2.43 22.84
C SER A 120 10.29 -1.99 23.06
N THR A 121 10.69 -1.94 24.33
CA THR A 121 12.07 -1.60 24.72
C THR A 121 12.94 -2.84 24.95
N ILE A 122 12.39 -3.99 24.72
CA ILE A 122 13.12 -5.26 24.91
C ILE A 122 14.09 -5.48 23.78
#